data_13972ab4f288ec9475e7faf0caf96360
#
_entry.id   13972ab4f288ec9475e7faf0caf96360
#
_cell.length_a   1.000
_cell.length_b   1.000
_cell.length_c   1.000
_cell.angle_alpha   90.00
_cell.angle_beta   90.00
_cell.angle_gamma   90.00
#
_symmetry.space_group_name_H-M   'P 1'
#
loop_
_entity.id
_entity.type
_entity.pdbx_description
1 polymer ?
#
loop_
_entity_poly.entity_id
_entity_poly.type
_entity_poly.pdbx_seq_one_letter_code
_entity_poly.pdbx_strand_id
1 'polypeptide(L)'
;MLLKLTKYDLDVRYIPGKQQTISDCLCRAPVNVTESTNINDEQIEINLVDRLGLDNDTLSKFRVQTSADEASIVVMDYVLKRWLSAKDETDELAREYWSFREEWSVEDGLLFRSDRIVVPPAMRAKILDEIHGAHMGESKSLSFARDYVFWPAMTSQVKDRVRSCGICNAFRN
;
A
#
# COMPACT_ATOMS: atom_id res chain seq x y z
N MET A 1 8.77 8.69 -4.37
CA MET A 1 10.07 8.93 -3.70
C MET A 1 10.19 10.31 -3.09
N LEU A 2 9.75 11.37 -3.73
CA LEU A 2 9.82 12.76 -3.24
C LEU A 2 9.07 13.00 -1.92
N LEU A 3 7.92 12.36 -1.68
CA LEU A 3 7.11 12.53 -0.47
C LEU A 3 7.77 12.03 0.83
N LYS A 4 8.76 11.14 0.75
CA LYS A 4 9.54 10.71 1.92
C LYS A 4 10.59 11.73 2.36
N LEU A 5 10.92 12.68 1.51
CA LEU A 5 11.94 13.69 1.75
C LEU A 5 11.39 14.97 2.38
N THR A 6 10.06 15.16 2.39
CA THR A 6 9.42 16.36 2.99
C THR A 6 9.58 16.47 4.51
N LYS A 7 10.05 15.39 5.18
CA LYS A 7 10.36 15.39 6.61
C LYS A 7 11.71 16.03 6.96
N TYR A 8 12.52 16.33 5.96
CA TYR A 8 13.89 16.83 6.14
C TYR A 8 14.01 18.23 5.52
N ASP A 9 14.72 19.10 6.21
CA ASP A 9 15.15 20.40 5.65
C ASP A 9 16.33 20.12 4.71
N LEU A 10 16.05 20.05 3.40
CA LEU A 10 16.99 19.60 2.38
C LEU A 10 17.55 20.78 1.60
N ASP A 11 18.87 21.01 1.70
CA ASP A 11 19.60 21.86 0.75
C ASP A 11 20.01 21.02 -0.48
N VAL A 12 19.24 21.14 -1.57
CA VAL A 12 19.47 20.37 -2.79
C VAL A 12 20.36 21.15 -3.76
N ARG A 13 21.58 20.66 -4.00
CA ARG A 13 22.53 21.25 -4.93
C ARG A 13 22.77 20.35 -6.13
N TYR A 14 22.78 20.97 -7.30
CA TYR A 14 23.17 20.25 -8.52
C TYR A 14 24.68 20.04 -8.55
N ILE A 15 25.11 18.79 -8.74
CA ILE A 15 26.51 18.42 -8.94
C ILE A 15 26.60 17.75 -10.33
N PRO A 16 27.43 18.25 -11.25
CA PRO A 16 27.66 17.63 -12.55
C PRO A 16 28.14 16.18 -12.41
N GLY A 17 27.62 15.26 -13.24
CA GLY A 17 27.90 13.82 -13.14
C GLY A 17 29.39 13.46 -13.14
N LYS A 18 30.24 14.25 -13.82
CA LYS A 18 31.72 14.08 -13.82
C LYS A 18 32.36 14.28 -12.42
N GLN A 19 31.66 14.92 -11.49
CA GLN A 19 32.15 15.20 -10.14
C GLN A 19 31.54 14.25 -9.10
N GLN A 20 30.62 13.34 -9.51
CA GLN A 20 29.96 12.37 -8.62
C GLN A 20 30.74 11.04 -8.53
N THR A 21 32.03 11.11 -8.26
CA THR A 21 32.92 9.94 -8.22
C THR A 21 32.52 8.90 -7.19
N ILE A 22 32.02 9.30 -6.03
CA ILE A 22 31.62 8.37 -4.96
C ILE A 22 30.34 7.61 -5.36
N SER A 23 29.34 8.29 -5.86
CA SER A 23 28.08 7.65 -6.31
C SER A 23 28.32 6.69 -7.50
N ASP A 24 29.19 7.06 -8.42
CA ASP A 24 29.57 6.24 -9.56
C ASP A 24 30.37 4.99 -9.14
N CYS A 25 31.30 5.13 -8.21
CA CYS A 25 32.03 4.02 -7.60
C CYS A 25 31.09 3.04 -6.87
N LEU A 26 30.14 3.54 -6.09
CA LEU A 26 29.18 2.69 -5.36
C LEU A 26 28.24 1.94 -6.32
N CYS A 27 27.81 2.57 -7.40
CA CYS A 27 26.97 1.92 -8.42
C CYS A 27 27.70 0.84 -9.24
N ARG A 28 29.03 0.97 -9.39
CA ARG A 28 29.87 0.05 -10.18
C ARG A 28 30.67 -0.92 -9.35
N ALA A 29 30.69 -0.76 -8.02
CA ALA A 29 31.36 -1.71 -7.12
C ALA A 29 30.67 -3.08 -7.21
N PRO A 30 31.35 -4.14 -7.72
CA PRO A 30 30.80 -5.47 -7.68
C PRO A 30 30.68 -5.88 -6.21
N VAL A 31 29.47 -6.20 -5.79
CA VAL A 31 29.27 -6.90 -4.51
C VAL A 31 29.77 -8.31 -4.74
N ASN A 32 31.02 -8.58 -4.38
CA ASN A 32 31.51 -9.94 -4.28
C ASN A 32 30.79 -10.61 -3.09
N VAL A 33 29.65 -11.25 -3.39
CA VAL A 33 28.97 -12.15 -2.45
C VAL A 33 29.76 -13.46 -2.42
N THR A 34 30.98 -13.40 -1.87
CA THR A 34 31.77 -14.58 -1.51
C THR A 34 32.25 -14.40 -0.09
N GLU A 35 31.32 -14.37 0.81
CA GLU A 35 31.46 -14.91 2.16
C GLU A 35 30.08 -15.36 2.60
N SER A 36 29.96 -16.68 2.75
CA SER A 36 28.89 -17.32 3.49
C SER A 36 28.88 -16.78 4.91
N THR A 37 28.39 -15.57 5.10
CA THR A 37 27.80 -15.27 6.39
C THR A 37 26.63 -16.21 6.49
N ASN A 38 26.74 -17.18 7.40
CA ASN A 38 25.57 -17.84 7.97
C ASN A 38 24.67 -16.72 8.48
N ILE A 39 23.87 -16.17 7.59
CA ILE A 39 22.63 -15.53 7.97
C ILE A 39 21.85 -16.72 8.50
N ASN A 40 21.90 -16.90 9.84
CA ASN A 40 20.84 -17.64 10.49
C ASN A 40 19.59 -17.11 9.79
N ASP A 41 18.75 -18.00 9.28
CA ASP A 41 17.38 -17.74 8.91
C ASP A 41 16.62 -17.29 10.18
N GLU A 42 17.07 -16.20 10.79
CA GLU A 42 16.21 -15.34 11.54
C GLU A 42 15.26 -14.83 10.48
N GLN A 43 14.09 -15.43 10.42
CA GLN A 43 12.94 -14.97 9.67
C GLN A 43 12.86 -13.49 9.94
N ILE A 44 13.29 -12.67 8.99
CA ILE A 44 13.03 -11.24 9.01
C ILE A 44 11.52 -11.18 8.81
N GLU A 45 10.78 -11.22 9.93
CA GLU A 45 9.36 -10.91 9.92
C GLU A 45 9.26 -9.48 9.42
N ILE A 46 8.96 -9.34 8.15
CA ILE A 46 8.67 -8.04 7.55
C ILE A 46 7.34 -7.61 8.13
N ASN A 47 7.38 -6.79 9.17
CA ASN A 47 6.20 -6.17 9.74
C ASN A 47 5.56 -5.26 8.67
N LEU A 48 4.45 -5.69 8.09
CA LEU A 48 3.73 -4.95 7.05
C LEU A 48 3.26 -3.59 7.56
N VAL A 49 2.91 -3.50 8.83
CA VAL A 49 2.47 -2.26 9.49
C VAL A 49 3.60 -1.22 9.50
N ASP A 50 4.82 -1.63 9.86
CA ASP A 50 6.00 -0.74 9.85
C ASP A 50 6.35 -0.28 8.43
N ARG A 51 6.12 -1.15 7.44
CA ARG A 51 6.37 -0.84 6.03
C ARG A 51 5.46 0.25 5.47
N LEU A 52 4.23 0.38 6.00
CA LEU A 52 3.31 1.43 5.59
C LEU A 52 3.80 2.83 5.99
N GLY A 53 4.61 2.94 7.02
CA GLY A 53 5.12 4.23 7.52
C GLY A 53 4.02 5.18 7.97
N LEU A 54 2.88 4.64 8.40
CA LEU A 54 1.76 5.41 8.94
C LEU A 54 2.04 5.76 10.40
N ASP A 55 1.52 6.91 10.84
CA ASP A 55 1.55 7.30 12.24
C ASP A 55 0.60 6.44 13.09
N ASN A 56 0.89 6.30 14.37
CA ASN A 56 0.12 5.46 15.30
C ASN A 56 -1.35 5.88 15.43
N ASP A 57 -1.66 7.16 15.27
CA ASP A 57 -3.05 7.66 15.31
C ASP A 57 -3.84 7.16 14.09
N THR A 58 -3.24 7.22 12.91
CA THR A 58 -3.84 6.70 11.68
C THR A 58 -4.01 5.18 11.74
N LEU A 59 -3.02 4.43 12.23
CA LEU A 59 -3.13 2.98 12.44
C LEU A 59 -4.24 2.63 13.43
N SER A 60 -4.38 3.38 14.52
CA SER A 60 -5.46 3.19 15.49
C SER A 60 -6.84 3.38 14.85
N LYS A 61 -6.99 4.42 14.01
CA LYS A 61 -8.23 4.65 13.25
C LYS A 61 -8.52 3.50 12.28
N PHE A 62 -7.50 2.99 11.57
CA PHE A 62 -7.67 1.81 10.72
C PHE A 62 -8.16 0.60 11.51
N ARG A 63 -7.55 0.28 12.66
CA ARG A 63 -7.97 -0.85 13.52
C ARG A 63 -9.43 -0.71 13.97
N VAL A 64 -9.81 0.47 14.44
CA VAL A 64 -11.19 0.74 14.88
C VAL A 64 -12.18 0.57 13.71
N GLN A 65 -11.88 1.11 12.55
CA GLN A 65 -12.77 1.01 11.39
C GLN A 65 -12.80 -0.40 10.79
N THR A 66 -11.69 -1.13 10.80
CA THR A 66 -11.62 -2.54 10.37
C THR A 66 -12.44 -3.43 11.30
N SER A 67 -12.36 -3.19 12.62
CA SER A 67 -13.14 -3.94 13.60
C SER A 67 -14.63 -3.59 13.61
N ALA A 68 -15.03 -2.48 13.00
CA ALA A 68 -16.42 -2.07 12.85
C ALA A 68 -17.03 -2.51 11.50
N ASP A 69 -16.22 -2.91 10.54
CA ASP A 69 -16.66 -3.33 9.20
C ASP A 69 -16.95 -4.83 9.16
N GLU A 70 -18.23 -5.19 9.00
CA GLU A 70 -18.69 -6.58 9.00
C GLU A 70 -17.98 -7.43 7.92
N ALA A 71 -17.75 -6.89 6.73
CA ALA A 71 -17.07 -7.61 5.66
C ALA A 71 -15.61 -7.91 6.04
N SER A 72 -14.92 -6.95 6.62
CA SER A 72 -13.53 -7.15 7.10
C SER A 72 -13.45 -8.20 8.19
N ILE A 73 -14.39 -8.20 9.15
CA ILE A 73 -14.46 -9.20 10.22
C ILE A 73 -14.62 -10.61 9.64
N VAL A 74 -15.57 -10.79 8.72
CA VAL A 74 -15.83 -12.11 8.10
C VAL A 74 -14.62 -12.58 7.30
N VAL A 75 -13.98 -11.68 6.54
CA VAL A 75 -12.76 -12.01 5.78
C VAL A 75 -11.62 -12.40 6.70
N MET A 76 -11.39 -11.66 7.79
CA MET A 76 -10.37 -11.98 8.79
C MET A 76 -10.61 -13.35 9.43
N ASP A 77 -11.88 -13.69 9.72
CA ASP A 77 -12.25 -15.00 10.25
C ASP A 77 -11.89 -16.14 9.28
N TYR A 78 -12.15 -15.97 7.97
CA TYR A 78 -11.74 -16.92 6.94
C TYR A 78 -10.22 -17.03 6.79
N VAL A 79 -9.49 -15.93 6.91
CA VAL A 79 -8.01 -15.94 6.87
C VAL A 79 -7.45 -16.73 8.03
N LEU A 80 -8.00 -16.57 9.23
CA LEU A 80 -7.52 -17.24 10.44
C LEU A 80 -7.94 -18.72 10.52
N LYS A 81 -9.16 -19.05 10.07
CA LYS A 81 -9.72 -20.41 10.18
C LYS A 81 -9.52 -21.25 8.95
N ARG A 82 -9.57 -20.72 7.79
CA ARG A 82 -9.42 -21.24 6.44
C ARG A 82 -10.60 -20.86 5.55
N TRP A 83 -10.28 -20.52 4.32
CA TRP A 83 -11.29 -20.28 3.28
C TRP A 83 -12.02 -21.57 2.88
N LEU A 84 -13.30 -21.44 2.54
CA LEU A 84 -14.08 -22.52 1.97
C LEU A 84 -13.62 -22.84 0.55
N SER A 85 -13.79 -24.10 0.14
CA SER A 85 -13.32 -24.58 -1.17
C SER A 85 -14.08 -23.97 -2.34
N ALA A 86 -15.37 -23.63 -2.12
CA ALA A 86 -16.24 -23.05 -3.15
C ALA A 86 -16.63 -21.62 -2.78
N LYS A 87 -16.65 -20.76 -3.80
CA LYS A 87 -17.05 -19.36 -3.64
C LYS A 87 -18.52 -19.22 -3.20
N ASP A 88 -19.38 -20.10 -3.71
CA ASP A 88 -20.83 -20.06 -3.44
C ASP A 88 -21.16 -20.43 -1.99
N GLU A 89 -20.30 -21.20 -1.33
CA GLU A 89 -20.42 -21.56 0.08
C GLU A 89 -19.92 -20.45 1.01
N THR A 90 -19.14 -19.49 0.46
CA THR A 90 -18.59 -18.37 1.22
C THR A 90 -19.70 -17.35 1.52
N ASP A 91 -19.63 -16.75 2.71
CA ASP A 91 -20.51 -15.67 3.12
C ASP A 91 -20.57 -14.56 2.05
N GLU A 92 -21.76 -14.00 1.83
CA GLU A 92 -21.99 -12.97 0.80
C GLU A 92 -21.04 -11.76 0.96
N LEU A 93 -20.78 -11.36 2.18
CA LEU A 93 -19.86 -10.26 2.51
C LEU A 93 -18.41 -10.55 2.13
N ALA A 94 -18.00 -11.81 2.12
CA ALA A 94 -16.64 -12.23 1.79
C ALA A 94 -16.46 -12.68 0.33
N ARG A 95 -17.55 -12.82 -0.44
CA ARG A 95 -17.48 -13.36 -1.82
C ARG A 95 -16.60 -12.54 -2.78
N GLU A 96 -16.55 -11.23 -2.62
CA GLU A 96 -15.70 -10.36 -3.44
C GLU A 96 -14.21 -10.59 -3.15
N TYR A 97 -13.88 -11.05 -1.95
CA TYR A 97 -12.52 -11.29 -1.49
C TYR A 97 -12.04 -12.71 -1.81
N TRP A 98 -12.95 -13.65 -2.07
CA TRP A 98 -12.64 -15.07 -2.28
C TRP A 98 -11.66 -15.32 -3.43
N SER A 99 -11.72 -14.54 -4.52
CA SER A 99 -10.84 -14.71 -5.70
C SER A 99 -9.36 -14.53 -5.38
N PHE A 100 -9.05 -13.86 -4.28
CA PHE A 100 -7.69 -13.56 -3.84
C PHE A 100 -7.35 -14.23 -2.50
N ARG A 101 -8.05 -15.30 -2.12
CA ARG A 101 -7.99 -15.93 -0.80
C ARG A 101 -6.58 -16.31 -0.33
N GLU A 102 -5.67 -16.58 -1.27
CA GLU A 102 -4.28 -16.94 -0.98
C GLU A 102 -3.39 -15.70 -0.69
N GLU A 103 -3.90 -14.50 -0.97
CA GLU A 103 -3.13 -13.26 -0.82
C GLU A 103 -3.46 -12.49 0.47
N TRP A 104 -4.40 -13.01 1.28
CA TRP A 104 -4.83 -12.34 2.50
C TRP A 104 -3.98 -12.72 3.69
N SER A 105 -3.64 -11.71 4.50
CA SER A 105 -3.04 -11.87 5.82
C SER A 105 -3.66 -10.92 6.83
N VAL A 106 -3.56 -11.27 8.10
CA VAL A 106 -4.03 -10.45 9.22
C VAL A 106 -2.84 -10.18 10.13
N GLU A 107 -2.56 -8.90 10.36
CA GLU A 107 -1.48 -8.46 11.24
C GLU A 107 -1.97 -7.27 12.09
N ASP A 108 -1.76 -7.33 13.38
CA ASP A 108 -2.15 -6.30 14.36
C ASP A 108 -3.61 -5.82 14.27
N GLY A 109 -4.54 -6.73 13.94
CA GLY A 109 -5.96 -6.39 13.78
C GLY A 109 -6.28 -5.64 12.48
N LEU A 110 -5.37 -5.64 11.53
CA LEU A 110 -5.52 -5.08 10.19
C LEU A 110 -5.55 -6.21 9.16
N LEU A 111 -6.32 -6.01 8.10
CA LEU A 111 -6.40 -6.93 6.98
C LEU A 111 -5.48 -6.43 5.86
N PHE A 112 -4.68 -7.33 5.31
CA PHE A 112 -3.78 -7.06 4.19
C PHE A 112 -4.08 -7.96 3.01
N ARG A 113 -3.85 -7.43 1.81
CA ARG A 113 -3.76 -8.19 0.58
C ARG A 113 -2.32 -8.12 0.06
N SER A 114 -1.56 -9.20 0.21
CA SER A 114 -0.10 -9.18 0.05
C SER A 114 0.50 -8.09 0.97
N ASP A 115 1.09 -7.04 0.41
CA ASP A 115 1.70 -5.92 1.13
C ASP A 115 0.85 -4.63 1.16
N ARG A 116 -0.44 -4.73 0.81
CA ARG A 116 -1.38 -3.60 0.74
C ARG A 116 -2.41 -3.69 1.84
N ILE A 117 -2.58 -2.58 2.58
CA ILE A 117 -3.63 -2.50 3.61
C ILE A 117 -5.02 -2.45 2.98
N VAL A 118 -5.96 -3.20 3.52
CA VAL A 118 -7.37 -3.13 3.12
C VAL A 118 -8.02 -1.94 3.79
N VAL A 119 -8.64 -1.07 2.98
CA VAL A 119 -9.29 0.14 3.46
C VAL A 119 -10.78 -0.12 3.74
N PRO A 120 -11.24 -0.02 5.01
CA PRO A 120 -12.65 -0.15 5.35
C PRO A 120 -13.50 0.92 4.66
N PRO A 121 -14.78 0.66 4.36
CA PRO A 121 -15.67 1.58 3.65
C PRO A 121 -15.69 3.00 4.22
N ALA A 122 -15.69 3.14 5.54
CA ALA A 122 -15.74 4.42 6.24
C ALA A 122 -14.51 5.32 5.97
N MET A 123 -13.37 4.74 5.57
CA MET A 123 -12.13 5.49 5.33
C MET A 123 -11.85 5.74 3.84
N ARG A 124 -12.56 5.08 2.92
CA ARG A 124 -12.28 5.14 1.47
C ARG A 124 -12.34 6.55 0.90
N ALA A 125 -13.33 7.34 1.30
CA ALA A 125 -13.47 8.71 0.81
C ALA A 125 -12.24 9.57 1.17
N LYS A 126 -11.79 9.50 2.42
CA LYS A 126 -10.60 10.22 2.88
C LYS A 126 -9.34 9.76 2.14
N ILE A 127 -9.14 8.46 2.00
CA ILE A 127 -7.99 7.89 1.29
C ILE A 127 -8.01 8.26 -0.20
N LEU A 128 -9.18 8.28 -0.85
CA LEU A 128 -9.31 8.74 -2.24
C LEU A 128 -8.89 10.22 -2.39
N ASP A 129 -9.25 11.06 -1.43
CA ASP A 129 -8.85 12.47 -1.44
C ASP A 129 -7.34 12.63 -1.24
N GLU A 130 -6.74 11.85 -0.36
CA GLU A 130 -5.28 11.83 -0.15
C GLU A 130 -4.53 11.34 -1.39
N ILE A 131 -4.97 10.23 -2.03
CA ILE A 131 -4.40 9.71 -3.28
C ILE A 131 -4.47 10.75 -4.39
N HIS A 132 -5.58 11.50 -4.45
CA HIS A 132 -5.81 12.50 -5.48
C HIS A 132 -5.20 13.87 -5.17
N GLY A 133 -4.81 14.13 -3.93
CA GLY A 133 -4.39 15.45 -3.43
C GLY A 133 -3.30 16.14 -4.25
N ALA A 134 -2.40 15.37 -4.86
CA ALA A 134 -1.33 15.89 -5.73
C ALA A 134 -1.76 16.12 -7.19
N HIS A 135 -3.02 15.89 -7.56
CA HIS A 135 -3.56 16.03 -8.93
C HIS A 135 -2.72 15.37 -10.04
N MET A 136 -2.11 14.23 -9.76
CA MET A 136 -1.16 13.54 -10.66
C MET A 136 -1.79 12.91 -11.90
N GLY A 137 -3.12 13.01 -12.06
CA GLY A 137 -3.87 12.34 -13.11
C GLY A 137 -4.15 10.86 -12.83
N GLU A 138 -4.94 10.21 -13.71
CA GLU A 138 -5.52 8.88 -13.49
C GLU A 138 -4.46 7.79 -13.30
N SER A 139 -3.50 7.70 -14.24
CA SER A 139 -2.51 6.61 -14.23
C SER A 139 -1.59 6.63 -13.01
N LYS A 140 -1.10 7.81 -12.62
CA LYS A 140 -0.21 7.96 -11.46
C LYS A 140 -0.95 7.76 -10.14
N SER A 141 -2.19 8.27 -10.03
CA SER A 141 -3.03 8.05 -8.85
C SER A 141 -3.35 6.55 -8.66
N LEU A 142 -3.63 5.83 -9.75
CA LEU A 142 -3.86 4.38 -9.69
C LEU A 142 -2.60 3.60 -9.34
N SER A 143 -1.44 3.96 -9.90
CA SER A 143 -0.17 3.31 -9.55
C SER A 143 0.11 3.49 -8.07
N PHE A 144 0.01 4.73 -7.58
CA PHE A 144 0.21 5.03 -6.16
C PHE A 144 -0.75 4.26 -5.25
N ALA A 145 -2.05 4.24 -5.59
CA ALA A 145 -3.03 3.49 -4.81
C ALA A 145 -2.69 1.99 -4.73
N ARG A 146 -2.31 1.39 -5.87
CA ARG A 146 -1.99 -0.04 -5.96
C ARG A 146 -0.74 -0.45 -5.19
N ASP A 147 0.13 0.47 -4.88
CA ASP A 147 1.36 0.19 -4.12
C ASP A 147 1.10 0.07 -2.61
N TYR A 148 0.01 0.68 -2.09
CA TYR A 148 -0.19 0.81 -0.64
C TYR A 148 -1.53 0.31 -0.13
N VAL A 149 -2.60 0.43 -0.93
CA VAL A 149 -3.96 0.18 -0.46
C VAL A 149 -4.73 -0.78 -1.36
N PHE A 150 -5.75 -1.40 -0.79
CA PHE A 150 -6.70 -2.23 -1.55
C PHE A 150 -8.12 -2.11 -0.98
N TRP A 151 -9.11 -2.11 -1.84
CA TRP A 151 -10.51 -2.45 -1.56
C TRP A 151 -11.22 -2.83 -2.87
N PRO A 152 -12.35 -3.56 -2.82
CA PRO A 152 -13.14 -3.88 -3.99
C PRO A 152 -13.58 -2.60 -4.73
N ALA A 153 -13.51 -2.63 -6.07
CA ALA A 153 -13.82 -1.49 -6.95
C ALA A 153 -12.91 -0.24 -6.81
N MET A 154 -11.77 -0.32 -6.10
CA MET A 154 -10.82 0.80 -5.93
C MET A 154 -10.47 1.47 -7.27
N THR A 155 -10.20 0.68 -8.30
CA THR A 155 -9.78 1.20 -9.61
C THR A 155 -10.81 2.13 -10.23
N SER A 156 -12.10 1.79 -10.19
CA SER A 156 -13.17 2.65 -10.70
C SER A 156 -13.33 3.91 -9.86
N GLN A 157 -13.32 3.78 -8.55
CA GLN A 157 -13.46 4.93 -7.64
C GLN A 157 -12.34 5.95 -7.76
N VAL A 158 -11.09 5.50 -7.90
CA VAL A 158 -9.95 6.41 -8.16
C VAL A 158 -10.13 7.12 -9.50
N LYS A 159 -10.53 6.42 -10.57
CA LYS A 159 -10.81 7.04 -11.87
C LYS A 159 -11.91 8.08 -11.78
N ASP A 160 -13.01 7.73 -11.13
CA ASP A 160 -14.17 8.62 -10.98
C ASP A 160 -13.80 9.86 -10.18
N ARG A 161 -12.99 9.71 -9.13
CA ARG A 161 -12.49 10.85 -8.33
C ARG A 161 -11.61 11.79 -9.15
N VAL A 162 -10.71 11.26 -9.99
CA VAL A 162 -9.88 12.08 -10.89
C VAL A 162 -10.73 12.77 -11.95
N ARG A 163 -11.69 12.05 -12.56
CA ARG A 163 -12.57 12.60 -13.62
C ARG A 163 -13.52 13.67 -13.10
N SER A 164 -13.96 13.58 -11.85
CA SER A 164 -14.82 14.59 -11.23
C SER A 164 -14.07 15.84 -10.76
N CYS A 165 -12.72 15.84 -10.79
CA CYS A 165 -11.93 16.97 -10.33
C CYS A 165 -11.85 18.08 -11.38
N GLY A 166 -12.33 19.27 -11.03
CA GLY A 166 -12.28 20.46 -11.91
C GLY A 166 -10.86 20.86 -12.29
N ILE A 167 -9.91 20.77 -11.34
CA ILE A 167 -8.49 21.09 -11.59
C ILE A 167 -7.90 20.13 -12.62
N CYS A 168 -8.06 18.82 -12.41
CA CYS A 168 -7.56 17.80 -13.36
C CYS A 168 -8.19 17.94 -14.74
N ASN A 169 -9.46 18.32 -14.82
CA ASN A 169 -10.15 18.52 -16.10
C ASN A 169 -9.68 19.78 -16.82
N ALA A 170 -9.35 20.85 -16.09
CA ALA A 170 -8.84 22.09 -16.69
C ALA A 170 -7.46 21.92 -17.38
N PHE A 171 -6.66 20.95 -16.90
CA PHE A 171 -5.31 20.65 -17.44
C PHE A 171 -5.26 19.35 -18.28
N ARG A 172 -6.42 18.80 -18.61
CA ARG A 172 -6.53 17.60 -19.42
C ARG A 172 -6.42 17.99 -20.91
N ASN A 173 -5.27 17.68 -21.52
CA ASN A 173 -5.08 17.78 -22.97
C ASN A 173 -5.74 16.60 -23.68
#